data_d229f7520e34eee3aa87ea96cdc4061a
#
_entry.id   d229f7520e34eee3aa87ea96cdc4061a
#
_cell.length_a   1.000
_cell.length_b   1.000
_cell.length_c   1.000
_cell.angle_alpha   90.00
_cell.angle_beta   90.00
_cell.angle_gamma   90.00
#
_symmetry.space_group_name_H-M   'P 1'
#
loop_
_entity.id
_entity.type
_entity.pdbx_description
1 polymer ?
#
loop_
_entity_poly.entity_id
_entity_poly.type
_entity_poly.pdbx_seq_one_letter_code
_entity_poly.pdbx_strand_id
1 'polypeptide(L)'
;MAVGKEIRGKIKSFENTKKITKAMEMVAASKMRKAQERMRAARPYADKIRNITANLAQANPEYRSPYMRVVGAPKKVGFIVVTTDKGLCGGLNTNILRALTLKMREVQDAGGSVQAVAIGNKGYGFMNRIGVPVVSHAVQLGDVPQLEKLIGPVKVMLDAFVAGELDAVYLCYTNFINTMKQEPMVEPLLPLSAARLEQTAAEKSQYGWDYIYEPDAPSVIDELLSRYVEALVYQAVAENMASEQSARMVAMKSATDNAGSLINEMKLIYNKTRQAAITTELSEIVSGAAAISG
;
A
#
# COMPACT_ATOMS: atom_id res chain seq x y z
N MET A 1 -10.99 20.35 -43.19
CA MET A 1 -9.59 20.56 -42.67
C MET A 1 -9.49 20.68 -41.16
N ALA A 2 -10.43 21.31 -40.42
CA ALA A 2 -10.36 21.45 -38.95
C ALA A 2 -10.33 20.11 -38.19
N VAL A 3 -11.20 19.15 -38.55
CA VAL A 3 -11.32 17.81 -37.91
C VAL A 3 -10.03 17.00 -38.03
N GLY A 4 -9.35 17.03 -39.18
CA GLY A 4 -8.09 16.33 -39.37
C GLY A 4 -6.95 16.85 -38.49
N LYS A 5 -6.91 18.16 -38.21
CA LYS A 5 -5.94 18.80 -37.32
C LYS A 5 -6.17 18.39 -35.87
N GLU A 6 -7.43 18.31 -35.45
CA GLU A 6 -7.80 17.84 -34.09
C GLU A 6 -7.38 16.38 -33.84
N ILE A 7 -7.72 15.47 -34.79
CA ILE A 7 -7.35 14.05 -34.68
C ILE A 7 -5.83 13.89 -34.62
N ARG A 8 -5.08 14.64 -35.43
CA ARG A 8 -3.60 14.60 -35.37
C ARG A 8 -3.07 15.10 -34.03
N GLY A 9 -3.71 16.11 -33.42
CA GLY A 9 -3.39 16.57 -32.05
C GLY A 9 -3.62 15.48 -31.01
N LYS A 10 -4.74 14.74 -31.08
CA LYS A 10 -5.03 13.58 -30.20
C LYS A 10 -4.00 12.45 -30.35
N ILE A 11 -3.63 12.11 -31.59
CA ILE A 11 -2.57 11.10 -31.85
C ILE A 11 -1.28 11.51 -31.16
N LYS A 12 -0.83 12.75 -31.32
CA LYS A 12 0.39 13.26 -30.69
C LYS A 12 0.33 13.21 -29.15
N SER A 13 -0.85 13.53 -28.57
CA SER A 13 -1.08 13.42 -27.13
C SER A 13 -0.95 11.97 -26.65
N PHE A 14 -1.56 11.00 -27.33
CA PHE A 14 -1.44 9.58 -26.98
C PHE A 14 -0.02 9.06 -27.16
N GLU A 15 0.72 9.50 -28.19
CA GLU A 15 2.14 9.14 -28.37
C GLU A 15 3.00 9.64 -27.19
N ASN A 16 2.75 10.87 -26.72
CA ASN A 16 3.44 11.39 -25.54
C ASN A 16 3.07 10.61 -24.26
N THR A 17 1.77 10.32 -24.05
CA THR A 17 1.32 9.49 -22.93
C THR A 17 1.97 8.12 -22.96
N LYS A 18 2.05 7.45 -24.12
CA LYS A 18 2.72 6.17 -24.29
C LYS A 18 4.20 6.22 -23.88
N LYS A 19 4.92 7.29 -24.27
CA LYS A 19 6.33 7.47 -23.86
C LYS A 19 6.47 7.65 -22.34
N ILE A 20 5.59 8.45 -21.72
CA ILE A 20 5.60 8.70 -20.28
C ILE A 20 5.29 7.43 -19.51
N THR A 21 4.23 6.71 -19.88
CA THR A 21 3.85 5.45 -19.20
C THR A 21 4.92 4.38 -19.34
N LYS A 22 5.57 4.28 -20.50
CA LYS A 22 6.70 3.35 -20.70
C LYS A 22 7.91 3.70 -19.84
N ALA A 23 8.23 4.98 -19.71
CA ALA A 23 9.30 5.42 -18.81
C ALA A 23 8.95 5.12 -17.34
N MET A 24 7.71 5.37 -16.92
CA MET A 24 7.24 5.06 -15.57
C MET A 24 7.24 3.56 -15.26
N GLU A 25 6.91 2.70 -16.23
CA GLU A 25 7.03 1.24 -16.13
C GLU A 25 8.47 0.83 -15.80
N MET A 26 9.46 1.36 -16.56
CA MET A 26 10.87 1.03 -16.34
C MET A 26 11.39 1.52 -14.98
N VAL A 27 11.01 2.73 -14.57
CA VAL A 27 11.37 3.27 -13.26
C VAL A 27 10.77 2.43 -12.14
N ALA A 28 9.48 2.06 -12.25
CA ALA A 28 8.81 1.20 -11.27
C ALA A 28 9.47 -0.18 -11.17
N ALA A 29 9.86 -0.79 -12.30
CA ALA A 29 10.58 -2.06 -12.32
C ALA A 29 11.93 -1.98 -11.57
N SER A 30 12.69 -0.90 -11.76
CA SER A 30 13.96 -0.68 -11.06
C SER A 30 13.75 -0.49 -9.55
N LYS A 31 12.74 0.33 -9.16
CA LYS A 31 12.40 0.58 -7.75
C LYS A 31 11.85 -0.67 -7.06
N MET A 32 11.07 -1.50 -7.76
CA MET A 32 10.55 -2.76 -7.26
C MET A 32 11.68 -3.70 -6.82
N ARG A 33 12.72 -3.85 -7.66
CA ARG A 33 13.87 -4.70 -7.31
C ARG A 33 14.52 -4.26 -6.00
N LYS A 34 14.80 -2.95 -5.87
CA LYS A 34 15.37 -2.39 -4.64
C LYS A 34 14.45 -2.54 -3.42
N ALA A 35 13.13 -2.41 -3.61
CA ALA A 35 12.16 -2.60 -2.52
C ALA A 35 12.10 -4.07 -2.07
N GLN A 36 12.17 -5.03 -2.99
CA GLN A 36 12.26 -6.46 -2.67
C GLN A 36 13.55 -6.82 -1.92
N GLU A 37 14.68 -6.26 -2.31
CA GLU A 37 15.95 -6.47 -1.59
C GLU A 37 15.84 -5.98 -0.14
N ARG A 38 15.26 -4.80 0.10
CA ARG A 38 15.03 -4.26 1.46
C ARG A 38 14.05 -5.11 2.26
N MET A 39 12.94 -5.53 1.65
CA MET A 39 11.97 -6.41 2.29
C MET A 39 12.63 -7.72 2.76
N ARG A 40 13.48 -8.33 1.91
CA ARG A 40 14.23 -9.53 2.27
C ARG A 40 15.25 -9.27 3.38
N ALA A 41 15.90 -8.12 3.38
CA ALA A 41 16.87 -7.74 4.41
C ALA A 41 16.22 -7.45 5.77
N ALA A 42 14.95 -7.02 5.81
CA ALA A 42 14.21 -6.77 7.05
C ALA A 42 13.71 -8.05 7.74
N ARG A 43 13.40 -9.10 6.97
CA ARG A 43 12.83 -10.36 7.50
C ARG A 43 13.66 -11.01 8.62
N PRO A 44 14.99 -11.20 8.50
CA PRO A 44 15.78 -11.87 9.53
C PRO A 44 15.71 -11.17 10.90
N TYR A 45 15.62 -9.84 10.91
CA TYR A 45 15.48 -9.06 12.15
C TYR A 45 14.13 -9.31 12.81
N ALA A 46 13.05 -9.22 12.06
CA ALA A 46 11.69 -9.48 12.56
C ALA A 46 11.54 -10.92 13.07
N ASP A 47 12.14 -11.91 12.35
CA ASP A 47 12.12 -13.32 12.76
C ASP A 47 12.92 -13.55 14.05
N LYS A 48 14.09 -12.93 14.20
CA LYS A 48 14.90 -13.06 15.43
C LYS A 48 14.21 -12.43 16.64
N ILE A 49 13.67 -11.21 16.50
CA ILE A 49 12.91 -10.58 17.61
C ILE A 49 11.68 -11.44 17.97
N ARG A 50 10.96 -11.96 16.99
CA ARG A 50 9.82 -12.86 17.21
C ARG A 50 10.23 -14.10 18.03
N ASN A 51 11.30 -14.77 17.66
CA ASN A 51 11.79 -15.95 18.36
C ASN A 51 12.20 -15.63 19.81
N ILE A 52 12.91 -14.52 20.02
CA ILE A 52 13.28 -14.06 21.37
C ILE A 52 12.02 -13.76 22.20
N THR A 53 11.06 -13.03 21.62
CA THR A 53 9.80 -12.69 22.30
C THR A 53 8.98 -13.92 22.67
N ALA A 54 8.91 -14.92 21.77
CA ALA A 54 8.23 -16.18 22.06
C ALA A 54 8.88 -16.95 23.22
N ASN A 55 10.21 -17.05 23.23
CA ASN A 55 10.94 -17.70 24.29
C ASN A 55 10.78 -16.97 25.65
N LEU A 56 10.80 -15.62 25.63
CA LEU A 56 10.63 -14.84 26.87
C LEU A 56 9.22 -14.95 27.45
N ALA A 57 8.19 -15.01 26.59
CA ALA A 57 6.81 -15.22 27.02
C ALA A 57 6.60 -16.58 27.69
N GLN A 58 7.39 -17.61 27.30
CA GLN A 58 7.37 -18.94 27.92
C GLN A 58 8.21 -19.00 29.21
N ALA A 59 9.35 -18.30 29.26
CA ALA A 59 10.25 -18.31 30.41
C ALA A 59 9.69 -17.54 31.63
N ASN A 60 8.81 -16.56 31.41
CA ASN A 60 8.25 -15.74 32.50
C ASN A 60 6.70 -15.76 32.48
N PRO A 61 6.06 -16.88 32.83
CA PRO A 61 4.60 -17.02 32.75
C PRO A 61 3.86 -16.17 33.80
N GLU A 62 4.53 -15.70 34.84
CA GLU A 62 3.96 -14.86 35.89
C GLU A 62 3.84 -13.40 35.47
N TYR A 63 4.69 -12.92 34.56
CA TYR A 63 4.62 -11.54 34.07
C TYR A 63 3.71 -11.44 32.85
N ARG A 64 2.68 -10.59 32.95
CA ARG A 64 1.79 -10.26 31.85
C ARG A 64 2.04 -8.84 31.37
N SER A 65 2.75 -8.73 30.26
CA SER A 65 2.95 -7.42 29.61
C SER A 65 1.64 -6.76 29.23
N PRO A 66 1.53 -5.42 29.35
CA PRO A 66 0.39 -4.64 28.84
C PRO A 66 0.07 -4.93 27.36
N TYR A 67 1.07 -5.24 26.54
CA TYR A 67 0.90 -5.58 25.11
C TYR A 67 0.16 -6.92 24.87
N MET A 68 0.01 -7.75 25.88
CA MET A 68 -0.70 -9.03 25.82
C MET A 68 -2.10 -8.99 26.46
N ARG A 69 -2.56 -7.81 26.90
CA ARG A 69 -3.86 -7.61 27.54
C ARG A 69 -5.01 -7.89 26.58
N VAL A 70 -5.70 -9.01 26.77
CA VAL A 70 -6.85 -9.39 25.94
C VAL A 70 -8.14 -8.80 26.55
N VAL A 71 -8.89 -8.09 25.73
CA VAL A 71 -10.26 -7.61 26.05
C VAL A 71 -11.25 -8.47 25.27
N GLY A 72 -12.29 -8.99 25.92
CA GLY A 72 -13.20 -9.98 25.30
C GLY A 72 -13.92 -9.47 24.07
N ALA A 73 -14.45 -8.24 24.08
CA ALA A 73 -15.05 -7.59 22.90
C ALA A 73 -14.47 -6.17 22.75
N PRO A 74 -13.54 -5.96 21.82
CA PRO A 74 -12.89 -4.67 21.67
C PRO A 74 -13.88 -3.61 21.19
N LYS A 75 -14.07 -2.55 21.98
CA LYS A 75 -14.95 -1.42 21.65
C LYS A 75 -14.18 -0.20 21.14
N LYS A 76 -12.93 -0.04 21.56
CA LYS A 76 -12.07 1.07 21.16
C LYS A 76 -10.94 0.51 20.31
N VAL A 77 -11.01 0.72 18.99
CA VAL A 77 -10.10 0.05 18.05
C VAL A 77 -9.26 1.06 17.27
N GLY A 78 -7.94 0.85 17.30
CA GLY A 78 -6.98 1.59 16.52
C GLY A 78 -6.65 0.89 15.21
N PHE A 79 -6.41 1.67 14.15
CA PHE A 79 -5.99 1.15 12.84
C PHE A 79 -4.71 1.85 12.39
N ILE A 80 -3.63 1.10 12.17
CA ILE A 80 -2.43 1.58 11.50
C ILE A 80 -2.57 1.23 10.02
N VAL A 81 -2.75 2.25 9.18
CA VAL A 81 -3.11 2.10 7.77
C VAL A 81 -1.95 2.47 6.89
N VAL A 82 -1.37 1.49 6.22
CA VAL A 82 -0.24 1.67 5.30
C VAL A 82 -0.76 1.76 3.87
N THR A 83 -0.49 2.90 3.22
CA THR A 83 -0.85 3.18 1.84
C THR A 83 0.29 3.85 1.11
N THR A 84 0.08 4.23 -0.15
CA THR A 84 1.08 4.94 -0.94
C THR A 84 0.95 6.46 -0.81
N ASP A 85 2.06 7.17 -1.00
CA ASP A 85 2.02 8.64 -1.14
C ASP A 85 1.51 9.06 -2.52
N LYS A 86 1.87 8.32 -3.57
CA LYS A 86 1.54 8.63 -4.97
C LYS A 86 0.56 7.60 -5.53
N GLY A 87 -0.25 8.01 -6.51
CA GLY A 87 -1.16 7.13 -7.22
C GLY A 87 -0.51 6.35 -8.37
N LEU A 88 -1.33 6.01 -9.36
CA LEU A 88 -0.94 5.28 -10.58
C LEU A 88 -0.41 3.85 -10.31
N CYS A 89 -0.86 3.24 -9.23
CA CYS A 89 -0.56 1.86 -8.82
C CYS A 89 -1.79 0.93 -8.95
N GLY A 90 -2.63 1.17 -9.96
CA GLY A 90 -3.85 0.39 -10.19
C GLY A 90 -4.81 0.42 -9.01
N GLY A 91 -5.35 -0.72 -8.64
CA GLY A 91 -6.32 -0.88 -7.56
C GLY A 91 -5.72 -1.05 -6.16
N LEU A 92 -4.39 -0.94 -5.99
CA LEU A 92 -3.71 -1.25 -4.73
C LEU A 92 -4.34 -0.53 -3.52
N ASN A 93 -4.37 0.81 -3.55
CA ASN A 93 -4.94 1.60 -2.46
C ASN A 93 -6.44 1.38 -2.28
N THR A 94 -7.18 1.24 -3.38
CA THR A 94 -8.63 1.02 -3.33
C THR A 94 -8.97 -0.29 -2.65
N ASN A 95 -8.20 -1.34 -2.90
CA ASN A 95 -8.44 -2.66 -2.33
C ASN A 95 -8.19 -2.69 -0.82
N ILE A 96 -7.07 -2.13 -0.35
CA ILE A 96 -6.79 -2.08 1.10
C ILE A 96 -7.77 -1.15 1.83
N LEU A 97 -8.11 0.00 1.25
CA LEU A 97 -9.07 0.93 1.85
C LEU A 97 -10.49 0.33 1.92
N ARG A 98 -10.87 -0.50 0.94
CA ARG A 98 -12.12 -1.26 0.98
C ARG A 98 -12.13 -2.28 2.12
N ALA A 99 -11.08 -3.10 2.23
CA ALA A 99 -10.95 -4.09 3.31
C ALA A 99 -10.97 -3.42 4.69
N LEU A 100 -10.24 -2.32 4.84
CA LEU A 100 -10.24 -1.52 6.06
C LEU A 100 -11.63 -0.97 6.40
N THR A 101 -12.35 -0.40 5.42
CA THR A 101 -13.69 0.16 5.65
C THR A 101 -14.68 -0.92 6.11
N LEU A 102 -14.60 -2.12 5.56
CA LEU A 102 -15.43 -3.25 6.01
C LEU A 102 -15.12 -3.56 7.48
N LYS A 103 -13.85 -3.64 7.86
CA LYS A 103 -13.46 -3.93 9.24
C LYS A 103 -13.85 -2.81 10.21
N MET A 104 -13.73 -1.55 9.80
CA MET A 104 -14.18 -0.41 10.61
C MET A 104 -15.69 -0.43 10.83
N ARG A 105 -16.48 -0.77 9.81
CA ARG A 105 -17.94 -0.90 9.95
C ARG A 105 -18.32 -2.01 10.91
N GLU A 106 -17.69 -3.18 10.85
CA GLU A 106 -17.92 -4.26 11.81
C GLU A 106 -17.77 -3.77 13.26
N VAL A 107 -16.71 -2.96 13.53
CA VAL A 107 -16.48 -2.40 14.88
C VAL A 107 -17.54 -1.36 15.25
N GLN A 108 -17.92 -0.48 14.32
CA GLN A 108 -18.92 0.57 14.56
C GLN A 108 -20.32 -0.03 14.73
N ASP A 109 -20.70 -1.02 13.95
CA ASP A 109 -21.98 -1.73 14.04
C ASP A 109 -22.11 -2.48 15.38
N ALA A 110 -20.97 -2.93 15.95
CA ALA A 110 -20.89 -3.47 17.30
C ALA A 110 -20.91 -2.39 18.42
N GLY A 111 -21.12 -1.12 18.07
CA GLY A 111 -21.13 0.01 19.00
C GLY A 111 -19.75 0.48 19.45
N GLY A 112 -18.70 0.12 18.73
CA GLY A 112 -17.34 0.53 19.02
C GLY A 112 -16.96 1.86 18.38
N SER A 113 -15.87 2.45 18.88
CA SER A 113 -15.21 3.63 18.31
C SER A 113 -13.94 3.25 17.57
N VAL A 114 -13.61 4.01 16.53
CA VAL A 114 -12.44 3.78 15.70
C VAL A 114 -11.56 5.03 15.62
N GLN A 115 -10.24 4.83 15.64
CA GLN A 115 -9.28 5.88 15.34
C GLN A 115 -8.15 5.31 14.46
N ALA A 116 -7.44 6.17 13.74
CA ALA A 116 -6.44 5.74 12.78
C ALA A 116 -5.11 6.46 12.92
N VAL A 117 -4.04 5.74 12.60
CA VAL A 117 -2.74 6.29 12.21
C VAL A 117 -2.56 6.02 10.73
N ALA A 118 -2.28 7.06 9.96
CA ALA A 118 -2.13 6.97 8.52
C ALA A 118 -0.66 7.03 8.10
N ILE A 119 -0.17 5.99 7.45
CA ILE A 119 1.14 5.94 6.81
C ILE A 119 0.92 6.02 5.29
N GLY A 120 1.35 7.12 4.67
CA GLY A 120 1.11 7.43 3.27
C GLY A 120 -0.07 8.37 3.02
N ASN A 121 0.11 9.26 2.04
CA ASN A 121 -0.81 10.36 1.77
C ASN A 121 -2.21 9.90 1.29
N LYS A 122 -2.29 8.75 0.59
CA LYS A 122 -3.58 8.24 0.08
C LYS A 122 -4.50 7.78 1.20
N GLY A 123 -3.97 7.11 2.22
CA GLY A 123 -4.71 6.73 3.42
C GLY A 123 -5.12 7.93 4.26
N TYR A 124 -4.18 8.85 4.49
CA TYR A 124 -4.45 10.08 5.23
C TYR A 124 -5.61 10.88 4.63
N GLY A 125 -5.56 11.14 3.32
CA GLY A 125 -6.63 11.86 2.63
C GLY A 125 -7.98 11.11 2.60
N PHE A 126 -7.95 9.78 2.58
CA PHE A 126 -9.15 8.96 2.64
C PHE A 126 -9.79 9.00 4.03
N MET A 127 -9.01 8.83 5.11
CA MET A 127 -9.51 8.87 6.50
C MET A 127 -10.17 10.21 6.81
N ASN A 128 -9.53 11.32 6.44
CA ASN A 128 -10.10 12.65 6.63
C ASN A 128 -11.44 12.82 5.88
N ARG A 129 -11.55 12.24 4.68
CA ARG A 129 -12.79 12.32 3.88
C ARG A 129 -13.96 11.56 4.48
N ILE A 130 -13.70 10.41 5.11
CA ILE A 130 -14.74 9.61 5.77
C ILE A 130 -14.99 10.02 7.23
N GLY A 131 -14.27 11.04 7.73
CA GLY A 131 -14.47 11.58 9.08
C GLY A 131 -13.92 10.69 10.20
N VAL A 132 -13.00 9.76 9.93
CA VAL A 132 -12.33 8.96 10.97
C VAL A 132 -11.24 9.79 11.63
N PRO A 133 -11.20 9.88 12.98
CA PRO A 133 -10.14 10.58 13.69
C PRO A 133 -8.76 10.03 13.37
N VAL A 134 -7.88 10.85 12.80
CA VAL A 134 -6.48 10.51 12.54
C VAL A 134 -5.63 11.12 13.65
N VAL A 135 -5.17 10.28 14.58
CA VAL A 135 -4.38 10.71 15.75
C VAL A 135 -2.94 11.03 15.42
N SER A 136 -2.39 10.39 14.38
CA SER A 136 -1.05 10.69 13.86
C SER A 136 -0.91 10.24 12.41
N HIS A 137 0.06 10.79 11.71
CA HIS A 137 0.32 10.40 10.32
C HIS A 137 1.82 10.53 9.95
N ALA A 138 2.26 9.71 9.00
CA ALA A 138 3.54 9.81 8.34
C ALA A 138 3.33 9.83 6.82
N VAL A 139 3.73 10.90 6.18
CA VAL A 139 3.61 11.08 4.72
C VAL A 139 4.96 11.45 4.12
N GLN A 140 5.09 11.33 2.81
CA GLN A 140 6.32 11.64 2.08
C GLN A 140 7.54 10.81 2.56
N LEU A 141 7.31 9.52 2.79
CA LEU A 141 8.37 8.59 3.22
C LEU A 141 9.45 8.36 2.15
N GLY A 142 9.17 8.75 0.90
CA GLY A 142 10.08 8.56 -0.21
C GLY A 142 10.17 7.11 -0.70
N ASP A 143 11.32 6.75 -1.29
CA ASP A 143 11.54 5.41 -1.86
C ASP A 143 12.18 4.44 -0.84
N VAL A 144 12.61 4.94 0.31
CA VAL A 144 13.26 4.18 1.39
C VAL A 144 12.50 4.43 2.68
N PRO A 145 11.90 3.41 3.30
CA PRO A 145 11.26 3.58 4.58
C PRO A 145 12.32 3.88 5.64
N GLN A 146 12.19 5.01 6.31
CA GLN A 146 13.05 5.41 7.43
C GLN A 146 12.32 5.07 8.72
N LEU A 147 12.94 4.22 9.55
CA LEU A 147 12.31 3.77 10.80
C LEU A 147 11.99 4.95 11.72
N GLU A 148 12.87 5.95 11.78
CA GLU A 148 12.70 7.14 12.62
C GLU A 148 11.40 7.90 12.31
N LYS A 149 10.96 7.91 11.04
CA LYS A 149 9.72 8.57 10.64
C LYS A 149 8.47 7.75 10.97
N LEU A 150 8.63 6.44 11.19
CA LEU A 150 7.54 5.52 11.51
C LEU A 150 7.34 5.39 13.01
N ILE A 151 8.40 5.45 13.81
CA ILE A 151 8.35 5.26 15.27
C ILE A 151 7.37 6.22 15.92
N GLY A 152 7.43 7.52 15.60
CA GLY A 152 6.54 8.53 16.20
C GLY A 152 5.06 8.19 16.06
N PRO A 153 4.52 8.06 14.83
CA PRO A 153 3.14 7.67 14.62
C PRO A 153 2.74 6.33 15.22
N VAL A 154 3.63 5.32 15.15
CA VAL A 154 3.37 4.00 15.74
C VAL A 154 3.30 4.09 17.26
N LYS A 155 4.23 4.82 17.88
CA LYS A 155 4.29 4.98 19.33
C LYS A 155 3.01 5.58 19.90
N VAL A 156 2.42 6.59 19.24
CA VAL A 156 1.12 7.16 19.69
C VAL A 156 0.05 6.08 19.85
N MET A 157 0.00 5.11 18.93
CA MET A 157 -0.98 4.03 18.99
C MET A 157 -0.62 2.99 20.08
N LEU A 158 0.68 2.72 20.27
CA LEU A 158 1.17 1.82 21.31
C LEU A 158 0.90 2.39 22.71
N ASP A 159 1.23 3.65 22.92
CA ASP A 159 1.01 4.34 24.19
C ASP A 159 -0.48 4.38 24.55
N ALA A 160 -1.37 4.67 23.59
CA ALA A 160 -2.81 4.63 23.77
C ALA A 160 -3.34 3.22 24.16
N PHE A 161 -2.75 2.17 23.58
CA PHE A 161 -3.11 0.79 23.93
C PHE A 161 -2.62 0.44 25.33
N VAL A 162 -1.39 0.76 25.71
CA VAL A 162 -0.82 0.53 27.04
C VAL A 162 -1.60 1.31 28.10
N ALA A 163 -1.99 2.56 27.83
CA ALA A 163 -2.81 3.39 28.71
C ALA A 163 -4.26 2.87 28.88
N GLY A 164 -4.71 1.92 28.07
CA GLY A 164 -6.08 1.39 28.12
C GLY A 164 -7.11 2.25 27.39
N GLU A 165 -6.65 3.21 26.59
CA GLU A 165 -7.51 4.01 25.72
C GLU A 165 -7.98 3.22 24.50
N LEU A 166 -7.22 2.16 24.12
CA LEU A 166 -7.55 1.22 23.05
C LEU A 166 -7.63 -0.21 23.58
N ASP A 167 -8.56 -0.97 23.03
CA ASP A 167 -8.77 -2.39 23.33
C ASP A 167 -8.04 -3.29 22.32
N ALA A 168 -7.90 -2.84 21.07
CA ALA A 168 -7.20 -3.55 20.01
C ALA A 168 -6.58 -2.59 18.98
N VAL A 169 -5.53 -3.02 18.31
CA VAL A 169 -4.91 -2.31 17.19
C VAL A 169 -4.77 -3.27 16.01
N TYR A 170 -5.22 -2.83 14.84
CA TYR A 170 -5.07 -3.56 13.59
C TYR A 170 -4.03 -2.90 12.69
N LEU A 171 -3.23 -3.72 12.02
CA LEU A 171 -2.30 -3.30 10.97
C LEU A 171 -2.90 -3.61 9.60
N CYS A 172 -3.03 -2.58 8.77
CA CYS A 172 -3.64 -2.66 7.45
C CYS A 172 -2.62 -2.29 6.39
N TYR A 173 -2.24 -3.23 5.55
CA TYR A 173 -1.22 -3.05 4.53
C TYR A 173 -1.46 -3.97 3.33
N THR A 174 -0.67 -3.83 2.28
CA THR A 174 -0.73 -4.75 1.14
C THR A 174 0.49 -5.65 1.14
N ASN A 175 0.25 -6.95 1.35
CA ASN A 175 1.29 -7.98 1.32
C ASN A 175 1.76 -8.24 -0.13
N PHE A 176 3.06 -8.36 -0.31
CA PHE A 176 3.69 -8.70 -1.56
C PHE A 176 3.85 -10.20 -1.73
N ILE A 177 3.02 -10.82 -2.57
CA ILE A 177 3.14 -12.25 -2.91
C ILE A 177 4.08 -12.42 -4.11
N ASN A 178 3.78 -11.75 -5.21
CA ASN A 178 4.59 -11.72 -6.42
C ASN A 178 4.26 -10.49 -7.27
N THR A 179 4.96 -10.33 -8.39
CA THR A 179 4.79 -9.18 -9.28
C THR A 179 3.35 -8.98 -9.79
N MET A 180 2.58 -10.06 -9.92
CA MET A 180 1.21 -10.01 -10.45
C MET A 180 0.15 -9.99 -9.35
N LYS A 181 0.47 -10.51 -8.15
CA LYS A 181 -0.47 -10.64 -7.04
C LYS A 181 0.02 -9.91 -5.80
N GLN A 182 -0.76 -8.92 -5.37
CA GLN A 182 -0.63 -8.21 -4.10
C GLN A 182 -1.94 -8.37 -3.33
N GLU A 183 -1.87 -8.67 -2.06
CA GLU A 183 -3.03 -9.01 -1.24
C GLU A 183 -3.23 -7.99 -0.11
N PRO A 184 -4.41 -7.35 -0.03
CA PRO A 184 -4.72 -6.46 1.08
C PRO A 184 -4.91 -7.27 2.35
N MET A 185 -4.19 -6.90 3.41
CA MET A 185 -4.21 -7.56 4.72
C MET A 185 -4.72 -6.60 5.78
N VAL A 186 -5.61 -7.09 6.63
CA VAL A 186 -6.07 -6.42 7.85
C VAL A 186 -5.87 -7.39 8.99
N GLU A 187 -4.76 -7.22 9.71
CA GLU A 187 -4.33 -8.16 10.73
C GLU A 187 -4.39 -7.54 12.13
N PRO A 188 -4.75 -8.30 13.17
CA PRO A 188 -4.63 -7.82 14.55
C PRO A 188 -3.13 -7.65 14.88
N LEU A 189 -2.74 -6.45 15.29
CA LEU A 189 -1.39 -6.14 15.74
C LEU A 189 -1.30 -6.28 17.26
N LEU A 190 -2.26 -5.70 17.97
CA LEU A 190 -2.40 -5.76 19.41
C LEU A 190 -3.82 -6.17 19.80
N PRO A 191 -4.01 -6.97 20.86
CA PRO A 191 -2.98 -7.56 21.74
C PRO A 191 -2.14 -8.61 21.03
N LEU A 192 -0.89 -8.76 21.47
CA LEU A 192 -0.01 -9.84 21.03
C LEU A 192 -0.50 -11.16 21.66
N SER A 193 -0.89 -12.13 20.84
CA SER A 193 -1.28 -13.45 21.35
C SER A 193 -0.06 -14.37 21.45
N ALA A 194 0.08 -15.09 22.58
CA ALA A 194 1.12 -16.10 22.75
C ALA A 194 1.06 -17.15 21.63
N ALA A 195 -0.14 -17.59 21.25
CA ALA A 195 -0.34 -18.52 20.14
C ALA A 195 0.21 -18.01 18.79
N ARG A 196 0.11 -16.69 18.51
CA ARG A 196 0.67 -16.10 17.27
C ARG A 196 2.20 -16.03 17.34
N LEU A 197 2.77 -15.81 18.50
CA LEU A 197 4.22 -15.85 18.72
C LEU A 197 4.76 -17.27 18.53
N GLU A 198 4.07 -18.29 19.05
CA GLU A 198 4.45 -19.69 18.96
C GLU A 198 4.28 -20.31 17.57
N GLN A 199 3.16 -20.03 16.88
CA GLN A 199 2.88 -20.60 15.54
C GLN A 199 3.88 -20.17 14.48
N THR A 200 4.55 -19.05 14.67
CA THR A 200 5.48 -18.48 13.71
C THR A 200 6.95 -18.67 14.12
N ALA A 201 7.22 -19.20 15.32
CA ALA A 201 8.57 -19.58 15.73
C ALA A 201 8.97 -20.85 14.96
N ALA A 202 9.70 -20.67 13.86
CA ALA A 202 10.10 -21.74 12.95
C ALA A 202 11.08 -22.76 13.56
N GLU A 203 11.67 -22.44 14.69
CA GLU A 203 12.57 -23.31 15.44
C GLU A 203 12.13 -23.33 16.92
N LYS A 204 11.47 -24.40 17.33
CA LYS A 204 11.41 -24.72 18.76
C LYS A 204 12.85 -24.85 19.22
N SER A 205 13.34 -23.91 20.01
CA SER A 205 14.62 -24.04 20.66
C SER A 205 14.56 -25.36 21.50
N GLN A 206 15.36 -26.33 21.14
CA GLN A 206 15.50 -27.58 21.90
C GLN A 206 16.12 -27.35 23.28
N TYR A 207 16.57 -26.14 23.54
CA TYR A 207 17.27 -25.76 24.77
C TYR A 207 16.42 -24.68 25.48
N GLY A 208 16.01 -24.97 26.69
CA GLY A 208 15.49 -23.99 27.65
C GLY A 208 16.62 -23.06 28.07
N TRP A 209 16.87 -22.00 27.26
CA TRP A 209 17.83 -20.98 27.66
C TRP A 209 17.21 -20.13 28.75
N ASP A 210 17.88 -20.05 29.88
CA ASP A 210 17.54 -19.09 30.92
C ASP A 210 18.31 -17.80 30.62
N TYR A 211 17.57 -16.69 30.45
CA TYR A 211 18.15 -15.39 30.11
C TYR A 211 18.48 -14.63 31.39
N ILE A 212 19.64 -13.98 31.41
CA ILE A 212 19.96 -12.98 32.43
C ILE A 212 19.37 -11.66 32.02
N TYR A 213 18.49 -11.09 32.84
CA TYR A 213 17.80 -9.84 32.59
C TYR A 213 18.49 -8.71 33.34
N GLU A 214 18.86 -7.65 32.62
CA GLU A 214 19.39 -6.42 33.19
C GLU A 214 18.60 -5.21 32.61
N PRO A 215 17.93 -4.34 33.43
CA PRO A 215 17.94 -4.34 34.92
C PRO A 215 16.96 -5.35 35.54
N ASP A 216 15.83 -5.67 34.88
CA ASP A 216 14.80 -6.60 35.34
C ASP A 216 14.02 -7.19 34.17
N ALA A 217 13.36 -8.35 34.37
CA ALA A 217 12.65 -9.07 33.32
C ALA A 217 11.45 -8.29 32.77
N PRO A 218 10.58 -7.63 33.57
CA PRO A 218 9.46 -6.86 33.04
C PRO A 218 9.87 -5.74 32.07
N SER A 219 10.85 -4.91 32.45
CA SER A 219 11.32 -3.80 31.62
C SER A 219 11.90 -4.28 30.29
N VAL A 220 12.71 -5.36 30.33
CA VAL A 220 13.32 -5.93 29.12
C VAL A 220 12.24 -6.52 28.20
N ILE A 221 11.25 -7.23 28.76
CA ILE A 221 10.15 -7.83 28.00
C ILE A 221 9.32 -6.73 27.31
N ASP A 222 8.94 -5.68 28.01
CA ASP A 222 8.12 -4.59 27.45
C ASP A 222 8.87 -3.83 26.38
N GLU A 223 10.17 -3.55 26.55
CA GLU A 223 10.98 -2.94 25.50
C GLU A 223 11.10 -3.83 24.25
N LEU A 224 11.33 -5.12 24.42
CA LEU A 224 11.39 -6.07 23.31
C LEU A 224 10.06 -6.20 22.57
N LEU A 225 8.93 -6.22 23.28
CA LEU A 225 7.61 -6.26 22.67
C LEU A 225 7.32 -4.98 21.87
N SER A 226 7.71 -3.81 22.40
CA SER A 226 7.63 -2.55 21.67
C SER A 226 8.45 -2.60 20.38
N ARG A 227 9.71 -3.03 20.46
CA ARG A 227 10.58 -3.20 19.28
C ARG A 227 10.05 -4.23 18.29
N TYR A 228 9.41 -5.29 18.77
CA TYR A 228 8.76 -6.27 17.91
C TYR A 228 7.62 -5.66 17.11
N VAL A 229 6.76 -4.87 17.74
CA VAL A 229 5.66 -4.19 17.05
C VAL A 229 6.20 -3.17 16.03
N GLU A 230 7.22 -2.40 16.40
CA GLU A 230 7.89 -1.48 15.46
C GLU A 230 8.45 -2.22 14.23
N ALA A 231 9.07 -3.38 14.45
CA ALA A 231 9.61 -4.22 13.38
C ALA A 231 8.50 -4.78 12.46
N LEU A 232 7.36 -5.19 13.01
CA LEU A 232 6.20 -5.65 12.23
C LEU A 232 5.64 -4.53 11.35
N VAL A 233 5.51 -3.32 11.89
CA VAL A 233 5.04 -2.16 11.10
C VAL A 233 6.05 -1.79 10.02
N TYR A 234 7.34 -1.79 10.34
CA TYR A 234 8.39 -1.55 9.33
C TYR A 234 8.35 -2.58 8.21
N GLN A 235 8.20 -3.87 8.54
CA GLN A 235 8.04 -4.93 7.56
C GLN A 235 6.82 -4.71 6.67
N ALA A 236 5.67 -4.38 7.26
CA ALA A 236 4.44 -4.09 6.52
C ALA A 236 4.60 -2.89 5.55
N VAL A 237 5.32 -1.84 5.97
CA VAL A 237 5.64 -0.69 5.11
C VAL A 237 6.56 -1.12 3.96
N ALA A 238 7.59 -1.94 4.23
CA ALA A 238 8.49 -2.43 3.19
C ALA A 238 7.77 -3.34 2.17
N GLU A 239 6.87 -4.20 2.63
CA GLU A 239 6.02 -5.04 1.77
C GLU A 239 5.03 -4.21 0.94
N ASN A 240 4.41 -3.21 1.54
CA ASN A 240 3.53 -2.29 0.83
C ASN A 240 4.28 -1.49 -0.24
N MET A 241 5.51 -1.06 0.02
CA MET A 241 6.35 -0.37 -0.97
C MET A 241 6.73 -1.29 -2.15
N ALA A 242 7.05 -2.56 -1.89
CA ALA A 242 7.30 -3.54 -2.94
C ALA A 242 6.04 -3.79 -3.78
N SER A 243 4.89 -3.92 -3.13
CA SER A 243 3.57 -4.07 -3.74
C SER A 243 3.21 -2.84 -4.59
N GLU A 244 3.49 -1.64 -4.11
CA GLU A 244 3.26 -0.37 -4.81
C GLU A 244 4.02 -0.30 -6.13
N GLN A 245 5.32 -0.59 -6.12
CA GLN A 245 6.14 -0.52 -7.33
C GLN A 245 5.76 -1.61 -8.33
N SER A 246 5.41 -2.79 -7.85
CA SER A 246 4.93 -3.89 -8.67
C SER A 246 3.59 -3.55 -9.35
N ALA A 247 2.61 -3.11 -8.58
CA ALA A 247 1.31 -2.70 -9.10
C ALA A 247 1.43 -1.51 -10.08
N ARG A 248 2.31 -0.55 -9.79
CA ARG A 248 2.60 0.57 -10.69
C ARG A 248 3.22 0.10 -12.00
N MET A 249 4.18 -0.82 -11.97
CA MET A 249 4.79 -1.38 -13.17
C MET A 249 3.74 -2.05 -14.07
N VAL A 250 2.87 -2.89 -13.51
CA VAL A 250 1.78 -3.57 -14.25
C VAL A 250 0.77 -2.56 -14.80
N ALA A 251 0.35 -1.58 -13.99
CA ALA A 251 -0.59 -0.55 -14.41
C ALA A 251 -0.02 0.32 -15.55
N MET A 252 1.25 0.71 -15.48
CA MET A 252 1.90 1.50 -16.51
C MET A 252 2.12 0.70 -17.80
N LYS A 253 2.42 -0.60 -17.71
CA LYS A 253 2.46 -1.48 -18.87
C LYS A 253 1.11 -1.52 -19.57
N SER A 254 0.03 -1.79 -18.86
CA SER A 254 -1.33 -1.79 -19.42
C SER A 254 -1.71 -0.44 -20.02
N ALA A 255 -1.35 0.67 -19.39
CA ALA A 255 -1.57 2.01 -19.92
C ALA A 255 -0.79 2.27 -21.22
N THR A 256 0.44 1.76 -21.32
CA THR A 256 1.29 1.85 -22.53
C THR A 256 0.68 1.06 -23.69
N ASP A 257 0.20 -0.14 -23.43
CA ASP A 257 -0.44 -1.01 -24.42
C ASP A 257 -1.78 -0.40 -24.91
N ASN A 258 -2.60 0.09 -23.98
CA ASN A 258 -3.85 0.79 -24.31
C ASN A 258 -3.60 2.07 -25.15
N ALA A 259 -2.59 2.85 -24.79
CA ALA A 259 -2.22 4.03 -25.59
C ALA A 259 -1.79 3.64 -27.00
N GLY A 260 -1.09 2.51 -27.17
CA GLY A 260 -0.73 1.96 -28.48
C GLY A 260 -1.97 1.61 -29.33
N SER A 261 -2.95 0.97 -28.74
CA SER A 261 -4.22 0.62 -29.40
C SER A 261 -5.00 1.87 -29.84
N LEU A 262 -5.11 2.86 -28.94
CA LEU A 262 -5.77 4.14 -29.24
C LEU A 262 -5.07 4.91 -30.36
N ILE A 263 -3.75 4.89 -30.44
CA ILE A 263 -2.98 5.51 -31.52
C ILE A 263 -3.35 4.86 -32.85
N ASN A 264 -3.41 3.53 -32.92
CA ASN A 264 -3.75 2.81 -34.14
C ASN A 264 -5.20 3.11 -34.59
N GLU A 265 -6.13 3.11 -33.68
CA GLU A 265 -7.53 3.47 -33.93
C GLU A 265 -7.65 4.91 -34.47
N MET A 266 -7.01 5.87 -33.81
CA MET A 266 -7.03 7.26 -34.23
C MET A 266 -6.38 7.48 -35.62
N LYS A 267 -5.33 6.70 -35.97
CA LYS A 267 -4.72 6.72 -37.29
C LYS A 267 -5.68 6.23 -38.36
N LEU A 268 -6.47 5.18 -38.09
CA LEU A 268 -7.50 4.70 -39.03
C LEU A 268 -8.57 5.75 -39.24
N ILE A 269 -9.09 6.37 -38.16
CA ILE A 269 -10.07 7.43 -38.24
C ILE A 269 -9.51 8.63 -39.02
N TYR A 270 -8.29 9.04 -38.75
CA TYR A 270 -7.61 10.11 -39.48
C TYR A 270 -7.53 9.84 -40.97
N ASN A 271 -7.09 8.64 -41.36
CA ASN A 271 -6.96 8.27 -42.78
C ASN A 271 -8.35 8.25 -43.49
N LYS A 272 -9.38 7.70 -42.81
CA LYS A 272 -10.76 7.71 -43.33
C LYS A 272 -11.30 9.14 -43.54
N THR A 273 -11.10 9.98 -42.51
CA THR A 273 -11.54 11.38 -42.59
C THR A 273 -10.79 12.17 -43.68
N ARG A 274 -9.48 11.90 -43.80
CA ARG A 274 -8.68 12.53 -44.88
C ARG A 274 -9.14 12.10 -46.25
N GLN A 275 -9.40 10.80 -46.48
CA GLN A 275 -9.92 10.30 -47.75
C GLN A 275 -11.29 10.93 -48.09
N ALA A 276 -12.19 10.98 -47.12
CA ALA A 276 -13.48 11.59 -47.30
C ALA A 276 -13.36 13.08 -47.68
N ALA A 277 -12.49 13.82 -47.00
CA ALA A 277 -12.25 15.25 -47.34
C ALA A 277 -11.69 15.42 -48.75
N ILE A 278 -10.71 14.61 -49.16
CA ILE A 278 -10.14 14.63 -50.51
C ILE A 278 -11.23 14.31 -51.54
N THR A 279 -12.08 13.31 -51.30
CA THR A 279 -13.16 12.93 -52.23
C THR A 279 -14.18 14.06 -52.36
N THR A 280 -14.54 14.74 -51.26
CA THR A 280 -15.45 15.87 -51.28
C THR A 280 -14.84 17.03 -52.08
N GLU A 281 -13.58 17.41 -51.82
CA GLU A 281 -12.90 18.48 -52.56
C GLU A 281 -12.80 18.14 -54.06
N LEU A 282 -12.50 16.90 -54.44
CA LEU A 282 -12.50 16.47 -55.86
C LEU A 282 -13.87 16.56 -56.49
N SER A 283 -14.92 16.13 -55.76
CA SER A 283 -16.30 16.21 -56.25
C SER A 283 -16.74 17.67 -56.47
N GLU A 284 -16.38 18.56 -55.56
CA GLU A 284 -16.66 20.00 -55.67
C GLU A 284 -15.94 20.63 -56.87
N ILE A 285 -14.64 20.26 -57.10
CA ILE A 285 -13.89 20.74 -58.25
C ILE A 285 -14.51 20.25 -59.58
N VAL A 286 -14.84 18.96 -59.66
CA VAL A 286 -15.45 18.36 -60.85
C VAL A 286 -16.83 18.99 -61.14
N SER A 287 -17.67 19.17 -60.11
CA SER A 287 -18.98 19.77 -60.24
C SER A 287 -18.87 21.24 -60.64
N GLY A 288 -17.92 22.00 -60.10
CA GLY A 288 -17.65 23.38 -60.47
C GLY A 288 -17.16 23.52 -61.92
N ALA A 289 -16.27 22.60 -62.35
CA ALA A 289 -15.80 22.59 -63.75
C ALA A 289 -16.92 22.25 -64.71
N ALA A 290 -17.80 21.29 -64.39
CA ALA A 290 -18.95 20.94 -65.21
C ALA A 290 -19.99 22.15 -65.34
N ALA A 291 -20.18 22.92 -64.25
CA ALA A 291 -21.06 24.10 -64.26
C ALA A 291 -20.53 25.28 -65.12
N ILE A 292 -19.22 25.36 -65.39
CA ILE A 292 -18.58 26.40 -66.17
C ILE A 292 -18.50 25.98 -67.63
N SER A 293 -18.48 24.68 -67.95
CA SER A 293 -18.34 24.14 -69.30
C SER A 293 -19.68 23.87 -70.05
N GLY A 294 -20.81 24.01 -69.36
CA GLY A 294 -22.16 23.96 -69.93
C GLY A 294 -22.76 25.34 -69.98
#